data_b85a51a1dbe9c60db150d437a2768961
#
_entry.id   b85a51a1dbe9c60db150d437a2768961
#
_cell.length_a   1.000
_cell.length_b   1.000
_cell.length_c   1.000
_cell.angle_alpha   90.00
_cell.angle_beta   90.00
_cell.angle_gamma   90.00
#
_symmetry.space_group_name_H-M   'P 1'
#
loop_
_entity.id
_entity.type
_entity.pdbx_description
1 polymer ?
#
loop_
_entity_poly.entity_id
_entity_poly.type
_entity_poly.pdbx_seq_one_letter_code
_entity_poly.pdbx_strand_id
1 'polypeptide(L)'
;MTACSVVFTGVRKVELQAQPRPAVAIGDVLVRTERTLISPGTELALYEGTHSAMQDPEIPFAKYPHRPGYAAVGRVEACGTAVETVKPGDRVF
;
A
#
# COMPACT_ATOMS: atom_id res chain seq x y z
N MET A 1 -18.30 3.74 -1.90
CA MET A 1 -17.29 3.95 -0.85
C MET A 1 -15.94 4.21 -1.48
N THR A 2 -15.22 5.17 -0.97
CA THR A 2 -13.88 5.51 -1.44
C THR A 2 -12.82 5.01 -0.46
N ALA A 3 -11.63 4.76 -0.97
CA ALA A 3 -10.46 4.47 -0.16
C ALA A 3 -9.53 5.68 -0.17
N CYS A 4 -8.64 5.77 0.81
CA CYS A 4 -7.61 6.80 0.86
C CYS A 4 -6.24 6.15 0.85
N SER A 5 -5.32 6.76 0.12
CA SER A 5 -3.91 6.35 0.10
C SER A 5 -3.02 7.50 0.51
N VAL A 6 -1.97 7.19 1.24
CA VAL A 6 -0.87 8.11 1.48
C VAL A 6 0.04 8.05 0.27
N VAL A 7 0.41 9.20 -0.27
CA VAL A 7 1.27 9.28 -1.46
C VAL A 7 2.37 10.31 -1.22
N PHE A 8 3.60 9.92 -1.45
CA PHE A 8 4.73 10.86 -1.49
C PHE A 8 4.79 11.41 -2.91
N THR A 9 4.48 12.68 -3.06
CA THR A 9 4.43 13.32 -4.38
C THR A 9 5.74 13.98 -4.79
N GLY A 10 6.65 14.12 -3.87
CA GLY A 10 7.97 14.69 -4.08
C GLY A 10 8.75 14.68 -2.79
N VAL A 11 9.93 15.27 -2.78
CA VAL A 11 10.77 15.37 -1.58
C VAL A 11 10.02 16.10 -0.48
N ARG A 12 9.82 15.44 0.68
CA ARG A 12 9.12 15.97 1.85
C ARG A 12 7.69 16.43 1.56
N LYS A 13 7.07 15.83 0.54
CA LYS A 13 5.70 16.13 0.18
C LYS A 13 4.86 14.87 0.32
N VAL A 14 3.80 14.96 1.09
CA VAL A 14 2.87 13.84 1.32
C VAL A 14 1.45 14.35 1.14
N GLU A 15 0.62 13.53 0.50
CA GLU A 15 -0.79 13.81 0.30
C GLU A 15 -1.63 12.60 0.66
N LEU A 16 -2.86 12.85 1.10
CA LEU A 16 -3.89 11.83 1.15
C LEU A 16 -4.69 11.93 -0.14
N GLN A 17 -4.73 10.84 -0.88
CA GLN A 17 -5.47 10.79 -2.14
C GLN A 17 -6.64 9.82 -2.01
N ALA A 18 -7.85 10.32 -2.29
CA ALA A 18 -9.02 9.48 -2.37
C ALA A 18 -9.01 8.69 -3.67
N GLN A 19 -9.45 7.44 -3.61
CA GLN A 19 -9.54 6.60 -4.80
C GLN A 19 -10.76 5.68 -4.67
N PRO A 20 -11.28 5.17 -5.78
CA PRO A 20 -12.39 4.22 -5.73
C PRO A 20 -12.00 2.96 -4.95
N ARG A 21 -12.99 2.33 -4.33
CA ARG A 21 -12.80 1.01 -3.74
C ARG A 21 -12.33 0.05 -4.84
N PRO A 22 -11.23 -0.71 -4.61
CA PRO A 22 -10.73 -1.61 -5.64
C PRO A 22 -11.74 -2.70 -5.99
N ALA A 23 -11.77 -3.08 -7.26
CA ALA A 23 -12.55 -4.24 -7.70
C ALA A 23 -11.83 -5.52 -7.28
N VAL A 24 -12.60 -6.58 -7.04
CA VAL A 24 -12.08 -7.88 -6.62
C VAL A 24 -12.13 -8.84 -7.80
N ALA A 25 -10.98 -9.16 -8.36
CA ALA A 25 -10.86 -10.16 -9.43
C ALA A 25 -10.92 -11.57 -8.83
N ILE A 26 -10.95 -12.60 -9.68
CA ILE A 26 -11.17 -13.98 -9.25
C ILE A 26 -10.11 -14.51 -8.27
N GLY A 27 -8.88 -14.02 -8.35
CA GLY A 27 -7.79 -14.42 -7.46
C GLY A 27 -7.47 -13.41 -6.37
N ASP A 28 -8.25 -12.35 -6.24
CA ASP A 28 -7.96 -11.25 -5.33
C ASP A 28 -8.63 -11.41 -3.98
N VAL A 29 -8.02 -10.75 -2.99
CA VAL A 29 -8.58 -10.60 -1.65
C VAL A 29 -8.64 -9.10 -1.35
N LEU A 30 -9.81 -8.62 -0.98
CA LEU A 30 -9.98 -7.24 -0.52
C LEU A 30 -9.88 -7.21 1.00
N VAL A 31 -8.96 -6.42 1.51
CA VAL A 31 -8.69 -6.32 2.94
C VAL A 31 -9.06 -4.93 3.44
N ARG A 32 -9.83 -4.88 4.53
CA ARG A 32 -10.06 -3.64 5.26
C ARG A 32 -8.90 -3.47 6.25
N THR A 33 -8.04 -2.53 5.97
CA THR A 33 -6.85 -2.28 6.81
C THR A 33 -7.27 -1.79 8.20
N GLU A 34 -6.72 -2.41 9.23
CA GLU A 34 -6.91 -2.01 10.62
C GLU A 34 -5.72 -1.23 11.16
N ARG A 35 -4.51 -1.68 10.83
CA ARG A 35 -3.25 -1.06 11.29
C ARG A 35 -2.21 -1.18 10.20
N THR A 36 -1.33 -0.18 10.13
CA THR A 36 -0.15 -0.22 9.30
C THR A 36 1.08 0.02 10.16
N LEU A 37 2.21 -0.52 9.73
CA LEU A 37 3.49 -0.28 10.36
C LEU A 37 4.27 0.73 9.54
N ILE A 38 4.76 1.77 10.19
CA ILE A 38 5.66 2.72 9.56
C ILE A 38 7.08 2.19 9.71
N SER A 39 7.79 2.06 8.59
CA SER A 39 9.21 1.69 8.59
C SER A 39 10.05 2.97 8.59
N PRO A 40 10.59 3.39 9.75
CA PRO A 40 11.24 4.70 9.85
C PRO A 40 12.50 4.82 9.01
N GLY A 41 13.21 3.72 8.78
CA GLY A 41 14.41 3.76 7.94
C GLY A 41 14.08 3.96 6.47
N THR A 42 13.40 2.99 5.88
CA THR A 42 13.12 2.99 4.43
C THR A 42 12.13 4.08 4.04
N GLU A 43 11.03 4.18 4.76
CA GLU A 43 9.98 5.15 4.39
C GLU A 43 10.44 6.59 4.61
N LEU A 44 11.22 6.85 5.67
CA LEU A 44 11.76 8.18 5.89
C LEU A 44 12.75 8.56 4.79
N ALA A 45 13.61 7.63 4.36
CA ALA A 45 14.54 7.87 3.26
C ALA A 45 13.81 8.18 1.94
N LEU A 46 12.72 7.49 1.68
CA LEU A 46 11.89 7.78 0.50
C LEU A 46 11.19 9.14 0.61
N TYR A 47 10.71 9.49 1.80
CA TYR A 47 10.11 10.80 2.05
C TYR A 47 11.13 11.93 1.87
N GLU A 48 12.35 11.75 2.37
CA GLU A 48 13.43 12.72 2.27
C GLU A 48 14.08 12.77 0.89
N GLY A 49 13.83 11.79 0.04
CA GLY A 49 14.47 11.70 -1.28
C GLY A 49 15.91 11.21 -1.23
N THR A 50 16.30 10.53 -0.14
CA THR A 50 17.69 10.11 0.09
C THR A 50 17.90 8.59 -0.05
N HIS A 51 16.84 7.83 -0.34
CA HIS A 51 16.95 6.39 -0.50
C HIS A 51 17.86 6.07 -1.69
N SER A 52 18.81 5.14 -1.50
CA SER A 52 19.81 4.80 -2.52
C SER A 52 19.17 4.28 -3.82
N ALA A 53 18.05 3.58 -3.74
CA ALA A 53 17.34 3.07 -4.90
C ALA A 53 16.80 4.18 -5.81
N MET A 54 16.65 5.39 -5.31
CA MET A 54 16.17 6.53 -6.12
C MET A 54 17.20 7.00 -7.14
N GLN A 55 18.46 6.59 -6.95
CA GLN A 55 19.54 6.89 -7.89
C GLN A 55 19.62 5.89 -9.03
N ASP A 56 18.91 4.77 -8.92
CA ASP A 56 18.96 3.70 -9.90
C ASP A 56 17.71 3.73 -10.79
N PRO A 57 17.86 4.04 -12.10
CA PRO A 57 16.71 4.11 -13.00
C PRO A 57 16.04 2.75 -13.23
N GLU A 58 16.69 1.65 -12.89
CA GLU A 58 16.13 0.30 -13.05
C GLU A 58 15.27 -0.14 -11.87
N ILE A 59 15.25 0.62 -10.78
CA ILE A 59 14.41 0.31 -9.62
C ILE A 59 13.18 1.21 -9.64
N PRO A 60 12.02 0.68 -10.08
CA PRO A 60 10.85 1.53 -10.32
C PRO A 60 10.12 1.97 -9.06
N PHE A 61 10.23 1.24 -7.94
CA PHE A 61 9.44 1.57 -6.75
C PHE A 61 9.90 2.87 -6.07
N ALA A 62 11.17 3.23 -6.25
CA ALA A 62 11.77 4.37 -5.55
C ALA A 62 11.70 5.65 -6.39
N LYS A 63 10.52 5.93 -6.93
CA LYS A 63 10.29 7.13 -7.76
C LYS A 63 9.01 7.82 -7.29
N TYR A 64 8.95 9.12 -7.45
CA TYR A 64 7.73 9.86 -7.18
C TYR A 64 6.78 9.82 -8.39
N PRO A 65 5.49 9.74 -8.21
CA PRO A 65 4.82 9.57 -6.92
C PRO A 65 5.04 8.18 -6.35
N HIS A 66 5.28 8.09 -5.05
CA HIS A 66 5.51 6.83 -4.36
C HIS A 66 4.41 6.57 -3.33
N ARG A 67 3.91 5.35 -3.29
CA ARG A 67 2.90 4.93 -2.31
C ARG A 67 3.62 4.13 -1.23
N PRO A 68 3.84 4.72 -0.05
CA PRO A 68 4.55 4.04 1.04
C PRO A 68 3.65 3.03 1.74
N GLY A 69 4.27 2.24 2.61
CA GLY A 69 3.57 1.24 3.40
C GLY A 69 3.67 -0.14 2.77
N TYR A 70 4.33 -1.06 3.46
CA TYR A 70 4.47 -2.43 2.98
C TYR A 70 4.13 -3.45 4.06
N ALA A 71 3.67 -3.00 5.19
CA ALA A 71 3.26 -3.89 6.27
C ALA A 71 1.93 -3.38 6.85
N ALA A 72 0.94 -4.24 6.82
CA ALA A 72 -0.38 -3.90 7.29
C ALA A 72 -1.07 -5.14 7.85
N VAL A 73 -2.01 -4.93 8.74
CA VAL A 73 -2.91 -5.98 9.22
C VAL A 73 -4.34 -5.50 9.02
N GLY A 74 -5.21 -6.41 8.65
CA GLY A 74 -6.62 -6.07 8.44
C GLY A 74 -7.49 -7.31 8.39
N ARG A 75 -8.76 -7.09 8.09
CA ARG A 75 -9.73 -8.17 7.92
C ARG A 75 -10.13 -8.30 6.47
N VAL A 76 -10.24 -9.54 6.04
CA VAL A 76 -10.73 -9.85 4.71
C VAL A 76 -12.18 -9.38 4.60
N GLU A 77 -12.47 -8.56 3.61
CA GLU A 77 -13.79 -8.02 3.36
C GLU A 77 -14.50 -8.77 2.23
N ALA A 78 -13.74 -9.15 1.21
CA ALA A 78 -14.25 -9.90 0.07
C ALA A 78 -13.15 -10.74 -0.55
N CYS A 79 -13.52 -11.88 -1.14
CA CYS A 79 -12.61 -12.77 -1.85
C CYS A 79 -13.12 -13.03 -3.24
N GLY A 80 -12.21 -13.11 -4.21
CA GLY A 80 -12.52 -13.61 -5.53
C GLY A 80 -12.90 -15.10 -5.48
N THR A 81 -13.56 -15.58 -6.51
CA THR A 81 -14.12 -16.94 -6.52
C THR A 81 -13.08 -18.05 -6.52
N ALA A 82 -11.84 -17.75 -6.92
CA ALA A 82 -10.75 -18.73 -6.92
C ALA A 82 -9.95 -18.76 -5.61
N VAL A 83 -10.28 -17.91 -4.64
CA VAL A 83 -9.55 -17.82 -3.37
C VAL A 83 -10.08 -18.89 -2.42
N GLU A 84 -9.18 -19.76 -1.93
CA GLU A 84 -9.52 -20.87 -1.05
C GLU A 84 -8.85 -20.79 0.33
N THR A 85 -7.78 -20.02 0.45
CA THR A 85 -6.92 -20.00 1.65
C THR A 85 -7.44 -19.10 2.77
N VAL A 86 -8.26 -18.12 2.42
CA VAL A 86 -8.85 -17.18 3.38
C VAL A 86 -10.31 -16.93 3.03
N LYS A 87 -11.07 -16.40 3.97
CA LYS A 87 -12.48 -16.07 3.79
C LYS A 87 -12.80 -14.73 4.43
N PRO A 88 -13.92 -14.09 4.05
CA PRO A 88 -14.36 -12.84 4.70
C PRO A 88 -14.44 -12.99 6.21
N GLY A 89 -13.92 -11.98 6.92
CA GLY A 89 -13.82 -11.97 8.37
C GLY A 89 -12.48 -12.42 8.93
N ASP A 90 -11.66 -13.11 8.14
CA ASP A 90 -10.32 -13.53 8.58
C ASP A 90 -9.41 -12.32 8.77
N ARG A 91 -8.60 -12.35 9.83
CA ARG A 91 -7.55 -11.35 10.03
C ARG A 91 -6.29 -11.80 9.32
N VAL A 92 -5.71 -10.93 8.53
CA VAL A 92 -4.52 -11.21 7.70
C VAL A 92 -3.48 -10.11 7.83
N PHE A 93 -2.27 -10.44 7.46
CA PHE A 93 -1.18 -9.46 7.39
C PHE A 93 -0.29 -9.76 6.18
#